data_43e9e67fe1436d25f87e4da06773b86f
#
_entry.id   43e9e67fe1436d25f87e4da06773b86f
#
_cell.length_a   1.000
_cell.length_b   1.000
_cell.length_c   1.000
_cell.angle_alpha   90.00
_cell.angle_beta   90.00
_cell.angle_gamma   90.00
#
_symmetry.space_group_name_H-M   'P 1'
#
loop_
_entity.id
_entity.type
_entity.pdbx_description
1 polymer ?
#
loop_
_entity_poly.entity_id
_entity_poly.type
_entity_poly.pdbx_seq_one_letter_code
_entity_poly.pdbx_strand_id
1 'polypeptide(L)'
;MLGWNIGVYRLMENEEGPATATSSYGTRLAVWQTGLYGLKWIDELVKEGKAIDLDGNGYPFRYTATAEHLIPHFVNGIPEARDRWSFEATDIILEGWEGKTAIDQTAIALCRPDEWLLIEAWDES
;
A
#
# COMPACT_ATOMS: atom_id res chain seq x y z
N MET A 1 10.80 -13.74 8.30
CA MET A 1 10.19 -12.65 9.07
C MET A 1 8.73 -12.53 8.68
N LEU A 2 7.85 -12.39 9.65
CA LEU A 2 6.43 -12.23 9.36
C LEU A 2 6.13 -10.77 9.06
N GLY A 3 5.38 -10.55 8.01
CA GLY A 3 5.01 -9.19 7.63
C GLY A 3 4.54 -9.15 6.19
N TRP A 4 4.51 -7.93 5.65
CA TRP A 4 3.96 -7.67 4.33
C TRP A 4 4.86 -6.77 3.53
N ASN A 5 4.92 -7.04 2.23
CA ASN A 5 5.53 -6.14 1.27
C ASN A 5 4.38 -5.50 0.51
N ILE A 6 4.20 -4.19 0.69
CA ILE A 6 3.05 -3.48 0.15
C ILE A 6 3.47 -2.57 -0.99
N GLY A 7 2.77 -2.68 -2.12
CA GLY A 7 2.98 -1.79 -3.25
C GLY A 7 1.69 -1.08 -3.63
N VAL A 8 1.79 0.17 -4.02
CA VAL A 8 0.66 0.97 -4.49
C VAL A 8 0.96 1.42 -5.90
N TYR A 9 0.02 1.19 -6.81
CA TYR A 9 0.22 1.41 -8.24
C TYR A 9 -0.94 2.17 -8.85
N ARG A 10 -0.65 2.98 -9.87
CA ARG A 10 -1.67 3.50 -10.76
C ARG A 10 -2.10 2.36 -11.69
N LEU A 11 -3.32 2.44 -12.20
CA LEU A 11 -3.76 1.48 -13.22
C LEU A 11 -3.17 1.84 -14.58
N MET A 12 -3.20 0.89 -15.50
CA MET A 12 -2.80 1.16 -16.89
C MET A 12 -3.77 2.17 -17.50
N GLU A 13 -3.29 2.94 -18.47
CA GLU A 13 -4.08 4.02 -19.08
C GLU A 13 -5.42 3.56 -19.64
N ASN A 14 -5.50 2.33 -20.10
CA ASN A 14 -6.71 1.81 -20.71
C ASN A 14 -7.69 1.23 -19.69
N GLU A 15 -7.37 1.28 -18.41
CA GLU A 15 -8.27 0.78 -17.37
C GLU A 15 -8.93 1.94 -16.67
N GLU A 16 -10.24 1.84 -16.50
CA GLU A 16 -11.03 2.84 -15.81
C GLU A 16 -11.82 2.19 -14.69
N GLY A 17 -12.18 3.00 -13.70
CA GLY A 17 -12.95 2.54 -12.56
C GLY A 17 -12.10 1.74 -11.58
N PRO A 18 -12.75 1.04 -10.64
CA PRO A 18 -12.02 0.27 -9.64
C PRO A 18 -11.15 -0.81 -10.27
N ALA A 19 -10.00 -1.07 -9.66
CA ALA A 19 -9.19 -2.21 -10.06
C ALA A 19 -9.94 -3.50 -9.77
N THR A 20 -9.51 -4.57 -10.41
CA THR A 20 -10.06 -5.91 -10.19
C THR A 20 -8.93 -6.84 -9.77
N ALA A 21 -9.28 -8.06 -9.41
CA ALA A 21 -8.29 -9.05 -9.01
C ALA A 21 -7.27 -9.36 -10.11
N THR A 22 -7.60 -9.05 -11.36
CA THR A 22 -6.72 -9.34 -12.51
C THR A 22 -6.18 -8.10 -13.19
N SER A 23 -6.40 -6.92 -12.61
CA SER A 23 -5.88 -5.68 -13.19
C SER A 23 -4.37 -5.70 -13.27
N SER A 24 -3.83 -5.10 -14.32
CA SER A 24 -2.39 -4.93 -14.49
C SER A 24 -1.95 -3.64 -13.81
N TYR A 25 -0.70 -3.60 -13.33
CA TYR A 25 -0.21 -2.37 -12.74
C TYR A 25 0.31 -1.39 -13.78
N GLY A 26 0.09 -0.12 -13.49
CA GLY A 26 0.77 0.96 -14.18
C GLY A 26 1.97 1.41 -13.35
N THR A 27 2.14 2.72 -13.22
CA THR A 27 3.25 3.31 -12.49
C THR A 27 3.16 3.01 -11.00
N ARG A 28 4.26 2.57 -10.40
CA ARG A 28 4.35 2.36 -8.96
C ARG A 28 4.46 3.71 -8.25
N LEU A 29 3.59 3.92 -7.27
CA LEU A 29 3.60 5.14 -6.45
C LEU A 29 4.42 4.97 -5.19
N ALA A 30 4.38 3.77 -4.60
CA ALA A 30 5.09 3.52 -3.36
C ALA A 30 5.26 2.02 -3.17
N VAL A 31 6.29 1.66 -2.41
CA VAL A 31 6.49 0.28 -1.95
C VAL A 31 7.16 0.35 -0.59
N TRP A 32 6.74 -0.53 0.32
CA TRP A 32 7.39 -0.60 1.63
C TRP A 32 7.18 -1.98 2.24
N GLN A 33 8.01 -2.28 3.24
CA GLN A 33 7.84 -3.50 4.03
C GLN A 33 7.32 -3.10 5.40
N THR A 34 6.52 -3.97 6.00
CA THR A 34 5.87 -3.69 7.27
C THR A 34 5.71 -4.98 8.06
N GLY A 35 5.35 -4.85 9.34
CA GLY A 35 5.14 -6.00 10.22
C GLY A 35 3.76 -6.60 10.09
N LEU A 36 3.41 -7.43 11.07
CA LEU A 36 2.16 -8.19 11.06
C LEU A 36 0.91 -7.34 10.91
N TYR A 37 0.92 -6.15 11.49
CA TYR A 37 -0.26 -5.29 11.49
C TYR A 37 -0.24 -4.27 10.36
N GLY A 38 0.59 -4.49 9.37
CA GLY A 38 0.77 -3.55 8.27
C GLY A 38 -0.43 -3.36 7.37
N LEU A 39 -1.43 -4.22 7.46
CA LEU A 39 -2.65 -4.09 6.67
C LEU A 39 -3.79 -3.42 7.43
N LYS A 40 -3.58 -3.07 8.68
CA LYS A 40 -4.65 -2.51 9.50
C LYS A 40 -5.27 -1.27 8.87
N TRP A 41 -4.44 -0.38 8.34
CA TRP A 41 -4.91 0.87 7.75
C TRP A 41 -5.83 0.63 6.55
N ILE A 42 -5.47 -0.34 5.70
CA ILE A 42 -6.29 -0.62 4.51
C ILE A 42 -7.56 -1.38 4.90
N ASP A 43 -7.46 -2.27 5.88
CA ASP A 43 -8.63 -2.98 6.37
C ASP A 43 -9.66 -2.02 6.98
N GLU A 44 -9.19 -0.98 7.66
CA GLU A 44 -10.09 0.03 8.19
C GLU A 44 -10.79 0.81 7.08
N LEU A 45 -10.07 1.11 6.00
CA LEU A 45 -10.68 1.76 4.85
C LEU A 45 -11.75 0.87 4.20
N VAL A 46 -11.51 -0.42 4.15
CA VAL A 46 -12.50 -1.37 3.63
C VAL A 46 -13.75 -1.34 4.50
N LYS A 47 -13.56 -1.35 5.82
CA LYS A 47 -14.70 -1.30 6.75
C LYS A 47 -15.50 -0.02 6.63
N GLU A 48 -14.84 1.08 6.28
CA GLU A 48 -15.49 2.37 6.12
C GLU A 48 -16.12 2.55 4.75
N GLY A 49 -15.97 1.59 3.87
CA GLY A 49 -16.50 1.67 2.51
C GLY A 49 -15.64 2.53 1.59
N LYS A 50 -14.42 2.88 1.98
CA LYS A 50 -13.52 3.71 1.19
C LYS A 50 -12.55 2.92 0.34
N ALA A 51 -12.44 1.63 0.58
CA ALA A 51 -11.62 0.72 -0.20
C ALA A 51 -12.38 -0.57 -0.44
N ILE A 52 -11.99 -1.28 -1.48
CA ILE A 52 -12.61 -2.56 -1.85
C ILE A 52 -11.55 -3.65 -1.72
N ASP A 53 -11.89 -4.71 -0.99
CA ASP A 53 -11.04 -5.88 -0.88
C ASP A 53 -11.30 -6.74 -2.13
N LEU A 54 -10.26 -6.94 -2.92
CA LEU A 54 -10.36 -7.72 -4.16
C LEU A 54 -10.06 -9.20 -3.92
N ASP A 55 -9.96 -9.58 -2.64
CA ASP A 55 -9.62 -10.94 -2.23
C ASP A 55 -8.18 -11.32 -2.58
N GLY A 56 -7.86 -12.56 -2.43
CA GLY A 56 -6.53 -13.08 -2.64
C GLY A 56 -6.17 -14.05 -1.53
N ASN A 57 -4.96 -14.56 -1.62
CA ASN A 57 -4.49 -15.57 -0.67
C ASN A 57 -3.22 -15.14 0.07
N GLY A 58 -2.88 -13.84 -0.02
CA GLY A 58 -1.66 -13.33 0.58
C GLY A 58 -0.47 -13.36 -0.38
N TYR A 59 -0.68 -13.82 -1.61
CA TYR A 59 0.38 -13.94 -2.63
C TYR A 59 -0.07 -13.39 -3.99
N PRO A 60 -0.58 -12.16 -4.06
CA PRO A 60 -0.84 -11.17 -2.99
C PRO A 60 -2.31 -11.09 -2.60
N PHE A 61 -2.58 -10.39 -1.51
CA PHE A 61 -3.90 -9.77 -1.31
C PHE A 61 -3.94 -8.50 -2.16
N ARG A 62 -5.10 -8.20 -2.70
CA ARG A 62 -5.27 -7.00 -3.51
C ARG A 62 -6.43 -6.15 -3.01
N TYR A 63 -6.27 -4.84 -3.14
CA TYR A 63 -7.29 -3.86 -2.76
C TYR A 63 -7.32 -2.75 -3.80
N THR A 64 -8.42 -2.03 -3.86
CA THR A 64 -8.50 -0.84 -4.70
C THR A 64 -9.23 0.27 -3.95
N ALA A 65 -8.84 1.50 -4.20
CA ALA A 65 -9.49 2.69 -3.66
C ALA A 65 -9.05 3.89 -4.48
N THR A 66 -9.74 5.01 -4.30
CA THR A 66 -9.36 6.23 -5.01
C THR A 66 -8.15 6.88 -4.34
N ALA A 67 -7.42 7.66 -5.12
CA ALA A 67 -6.22 8.34 -4.65
C ALA A 67 -6.50 9.23 -3.43
N GLU A 68 -7.64 9.92 -3.41
CA GLU A 68 -7.97 10.80 -2.28
C GLU A 68 -8.08 10.06 -0.96
N HIS A 69 -8.44 8.78 -0.98
CA HIS A 69 -8.55 7.97 0.22
C HIS A 69 -7.24 7.26 0.59
N LEU A 70 -6.38 7.00 -0.37
CA LEU A 70 -5.15 6.24 -0.15
C LEU A 70 -3.93 7.09 0.12
N ILE A 71 -3.71 8.09 -0.73
CA ILE A 71 -2.47 8.85 -0.71
C ILE A 71 -2.16 9.50 0.65
N PRO A 72 -3.15 10.06 1.36
CA PRO A 72 -2.86 10.67 2.68
C PRO A 72 -2.23 9.71 3.68
N HIS A 73 -2.43 8.41 3.51
CA HIS A 73 -1.90 7.42 4.44
C HIS A 73 -0.41 7.14 4.25
N PHE A 74 0.14 7.39 3.07
CA PHE A 74 1.54 7.04 2.84
C PHE A 74 2.39 8.15 2.22
N VAL A 75 1.80 9.28 1.83
CA VAL A 75 2.55 10.33 1.12
C VAL A 75 3.65 10.95 1.98
N ASN A 76 3.46 10.99 3.29
CA ASN A 76 4.43 11.55 4.22
C ASN A 76 5.17 10.49 5.02
N GLY A 77 5.12 9.26 4.58
CA GLY A 77 5.77 8.14 5.25
C GLY A 77 4.84 6.95 5.29
N ILE A 78 5.36 5.81 5.72
CA ILE A 78 4.57 4.58 5.74
C ILE A 78 3.48 4.64 6.80
N PRO A 79 2.30 4.04 6.54
CA PRO A 79 1.14 4.19 7.41
C PRO A 79 1.34 3.80 8.87
N GLU A 80 2.11 2.77 9.15
CA GLU A 80 2.30 2.33 10.53
C GLU A 80 3.56 2.88 11.18
N ALA A 81 4.21 3.84 10.53
CA ALA A 81 5.48 4.38 11.04
C ALA A 81 5.37 4.91 12.46
N ARG A 82 4.25 5.54 12.78
CA ARG A 82 4.08 6.11 14.12
C ARG A 82 3.85 5.07 15.21
N ASP A 83 3.55 3.83 14.83
CA ASP A 83 3.36 2.75 15.79
C ASP A 83 4.65 2.02 16.07
N ARG A 84 5.71 2.39 15.40
CA ARG A 84 6.98 1.68 15.45
C ARG A 84 7.76 1.93 16.73
N TRP A 85 7.34 2.90 17.50
CA TRP A 85 7.98 3.15 18.78
C TRP A 85 8.03 1.88 19.64
N SER A 86 7.06 1.01 19.46
CA SER A 86 7.03 -0.23 20.24
C SER A 86 8.10 -1.23 19.79
N PHE A 87 8.77 -0.94 18.72
CA PHE A 87 9.74 -1.84 18.12
C PHE A 87 11.17 -1.34 18.23
N GLU A 88 11.43 -0.47 19.17
CA GLU A 88 12.78 0.08 19.31
C GLU A 88 13.84 -0.98 19.36
N ALA A 89 13.55 -2.08 20.03
CA ALA A 89 14.50 -3.17 20.14
C ALA A 89 14.84 -3.77 18.78
N THR A 90 14.00 -3.56 17.80
CA THR A 90 14.20 -4.10 16.47
C THR A 90 14.64 -3.06 15.46
N ASP A 91 14.88 -1.85 15.90
CA ASP A 91 15.26 -0.77 15.01
C ASP A 91 16.45 -1.11 14.13
N ILE A 92 17.37 -1.84 14.68
CA ILE A 92 18.54 -2.27 13.93
C ILE A 92 18.14 -3.11 12.74
N ILE A 93 17.11 -3.93 12.93
CA ILE A 93 16.59 -4.77 11.86
C ILE A 93 15.92 -3.91 10.81
N LEU A 94 15.29 -2.84 11.26
CA LEU A 94 14.54 -1.95 10.38
C LEU A 94 15.43 -1.15 9.44
N GLU A 95 16.70 -1.09 9.70
CA GLU A 95 17.66 -0.46 8.83
C GLU A 95 17.54 -1.02 7.41
N GLY A 96 17.45 -2.33 7.30
CA GLY A 96 17.27 -2.99 6.01
C GLY A 96 15.91 -2.70 5.39
N TRP A 97 14.91 -2.47 6.21
CA TRP A 97 13.58 -2.13 5.73
C TRP A 97 13.57 -0.76 5.08
N GLU A 98 14.21 0.20 5.72
CA GLU A 98 14.24 1.55 5.19
C GLU A 98 14.80 1.57 3.78
N GLY A 99 15.78 0.75 3.51
CA GLY A 99 16.36 0.64 2.19
C GLY A 99 15.38 0.11 1.15
N LYS A 100 14.27 -0.49 1.60
CA LYS A 100 13.27 -1.03 0.68
C LYS A 100 12.03 -0.16 0.57
N THR A 101 11.97 0.93 1.31
CA THR A 101 10.87 1.86 1.23
C THR A 101 11.15 2.87 0.12
N ALA A 102 10.22 3.02 -0.77
CA ALA A 102 10.32 4.01 -1.84
C ALA A 102 8.95 4.66 -2.04
N ILE A 103 8.92 5.98 -2.03
CA ILE A 103 7.70 6.74 -2.26
C ILE A 103 8.00 7.73 -3.37
N ASP A 104 7.30 7.59 -4.49
CA ASP A 104 7.52 8.41 -5.67
C ASP A 104 6.62 9.64 -5.64
N GLN A 105 7.14 10.72 -5.06
CA GLN A 105 6.37 11.94 -4.90
C GLN A 105 5.94 12.56 -6.23
N THR A 106 6.78 12.41 -7.25
CA THR A 106 6.47 12.94 -8.58
C THR A 106 5.28 12.22 -9.19
N ALA A 107 5.28 10.91 -9.11
CA ALA A 107 4.16 10.11 -9.63
C ALA A 107 2.89 10.36 -8.84
N ILE A 108 3.00 10.48 -7.51
CA ILE A 108 1.85 10.79 -6.65
C ILE A 108 1.21 12.11 -7.05
N ALA A 109 2.03 13.12 -7.34
CA ALA A 109 1.53 14.44 -7.70
C ALA A 109 0.73 14.44 -9.00
N LEU A 110 0.91 13.43 -9.84
CA LEU A 110 0.18 13.32 -11.10
C LEU A 110 -1.18 12.64 -10.95
N CYS A 111 -1.46 12.05 -9.80
CA CYS A 111 -2.73 11.36 -9.58
C CYS A 111 -3.86 12.35 -9.40
N ARG A 112 -5.02 12.02 -10.00
CA ARG A 112 -6.25 12.77 -9.74
C ARG A 112 -6.86 12.23 -8.45
N PRO A 113 -7.58 13.08 -7.69
CA PRO A 113 -8.22 12.60 -6.44
C PRO A 113 -9.18 11.43 -6.65
N ASP A 114 -9.87 11.40 -7.77
CA ASP A 114 -10.86 10.36 -8.07
C ASP A 114 -10.28 9.17 -8.84
N GLU A 115 -8.98 9.17 -9.05
CA GLU A 115 -8.31 8.08 -9.76
C GLU A 115 -8.26 6.83 -8.90
N TRP A 116 -8.61 5.69 -9.49
CA TRP A 116 -8.53 4.41 -8.79
C TRP A 116 -7.11 3.86 -8.83
N LEU A 117 -6.68 3.34 -7.69
CA LEU A 117 -5.33 2.78 -7.52
C LEU A 117 -5.43 1.31 -7.13
N LEU A 118 -4.35 0.58 -7.34
CA LEU A 118 -4.24 -0.83 -6.96
C LEU A 118 -3.22 -0.97 -5.84
N ILE A 119 -3.61 -1.67 -4.77
CA ILE A 119 -2.70 -2.00 -3.68
C ILE A 119 -2.48 -3.51 -3.70
N GLU A 120 -1.22 -3.93 -3.62
CA GLU A 120 -0.87 -5.34 -3.47
C GLU A 120 -0.11 -5.54 -2.18
N ALA A 121 -0.52 -6.53 -1.40
CA ALA A 121 0.14 -6.88 -0.16
C ALA A 121 0.62 -8.32 -0.25
N TRP A 122 1.93 -8.50 -0.28
CA TRP A 122 2.57 -9.80 -0.40
C TRP A 122 3.02 -10.28 0.97
N ASP A 123 2.61 -11.49 1.31
CA ASP A 123 3.00 -12.14 2.56
C ASP A 123 4.48 -12.48 2.49
N GLU A 124 5.22 -12.06 3.51
CA GLU A 124 6.66 -12.28 3.58
C GLU A 124 7.05 -13.30 4.65
N SER A 125 6.10 -14.13 5.04
CA SER A 125 6.39 -15.19 6.01
C SER A 125 7.31 -16.27 5.47
#